data_9d9cd76e48121c3acadd2c8b295c985a
#
_entry.id   9d9cd76e48121c3acadd2c8b295c985a
#
_cell.length_a   1.000
_cell.length_b   1.000
_cell.length_c   1.000
_cell.angle_alpha   90.00
_cell.angle_beta   90.00
_cell.angle_gamma   90.00
#
_symmetry.space_group_name_H-M   'P 1'
#
loop_
_entity.id
_entity.type
_entity.pdbx_description
1 polymer ?
#
loop_
_entity_poly.entity_id
_entity_poly.type
_entity_poly.pdbx_seq_one_letter_code
_entity_poly.pdbx_strand_id
1 'polypeptide(L)'
;DFKTFGKTVIGIANRKIKSKFCPDSYIPLVYIDDVINITIKALDMPIGNKYVVVGENVKISDVFDIVCSIKNLPKIKNITPIWNLYLISYLSHFISFFTKSRPKLPIEGLKAIILGAQANSKKTCDDFKFTFMSAEEILKKCIGWYEKNNYINNY
;
A
#
# COMPACT_ATOMS: atom_id res chain seq x y z
N ASP A 1 -9.19 0.15 0.80
CA ASP A 1 -9.03 -0.21 -0.62
C ASP A 1 -8.81 -1.71 -0.77
N PHE A 2 -9.83 -2.41 -1.33
CA PHE A 2 -9.78 -3.85 -1.55
C PHE A 2 -9.15 -4.24 -2.89
N LYS A 3 -8.93 -3.29 -3.79
CA LYS A 3 -8.59 -3.62 -5.18
C LYS A 3 -7.09 -3.60 -5.47
N THR A 4 -6.31 -2.91 -4.65
CA THR A 4 -4.87 -2.71 -4.86
C THR A 4 -4.05 -3.10 -3.63
N PHE A 5 -3.64 -2.13 -2.85
CA PHE A 5 -2.79 -2.35 -1.68
C PHE A 5 -3.45 -3.23 -0.61
N GLY A 6 -4.74 -3.07 -0.37
CA GLY A 6 -5.48 -3.89 0.59
C GLY A 6 -5.45 -5.39 0.25
N LYS A 7 -5.50 -5.77 -1.05
CA LYS A 7 -5.33 -7.18 -1.46
C LYS A 7 -3.94 -7.73 -1.10
N THR A 8 -2.92 -6.90 -1.19
CA THR A 8 -1.56 -7.30 -0.81
C THR A 8 -1.50 -7.58 0.69
N VAL A 9 -2.00 -6.66 1.52
CA VAL A 9 -2.05 -6.85 2.98
C VAL A 9 -2.83 -8.10 3.36
N ILE A 10 -4.03 -8.29 2.80
CA ILE A 10 -4.86 -9.49 3.02
C ILE A 10 -4.14 -10.75 2.53
N GLY A 11 -3.47 -10.68 1.38
CA GLY A 11 -2.74 -11.80 0.80
C GLY A 11 -1.54 -12.24 1.64
N ILE A 12 -0.82 -11.31 2.25
CA ILE A 12 0.29 -11.58 3.18
C ILE A 12 -0.28 -12.20 4.47
N ALA A 13 -1.28 -11.54 5.08
CA ALA A 13 -1.90 -11.98 6.33
C ALA A 13 -2.51 -13.39 6.23
N ASN A 14 -3.11 -13.74 5.08
CA ASN A 14 -3.67 -15.06 4.79
C ASN A 14 -2.64 -16.06 4.24
N ARG A 15 -1.33 -15.76 4.25
CA ARG A 15 -0.24 -16.60 3.73
C ARG A 15 -0.39 -16.99 2.24
N LYS A 16 -1.18 -16.25 1.47
CA LYS A 16 -1.35 -16.45 0.02
C LYS A 16 -0.18 -15.89 -0.78
N ILE A 17 0.45 -14.82 -0.29
CA ILE A 17 1.66 -14.23 -0.88
C ILE A 17 2.85 -14.76 -0.09
N LYS A 18 3.73 -15.53 -0.78
CA LYS A 18 4.88 -16.21 -0.18
C LYS A 18 6.23 -15.62 -0.60
N SER A 19 6.20 -14.53 -1.37
CA SER A 19 7.39 -13.90 -1.92
C SER A 19 7.19 -12.39 -1.98
N LYS A 20 8.20 -11.62 -1.56
CA LYS A 20 8.21 -10.16 -1.69
C LYS A 20 8.37 -9.78 -3.15
N PHE A 21 7.71 -8.71 -3.58
CA PHE A 21 7.89 -8.11 -4.90
C PHE A 21 8.32 -6.65 -4.74
N CYS A 22 9.17 -6.17 -5.62
CA CYS A 22 9.68 -4.79 -5.62
C CYS A 22 10.09 -4.31 -4.21
N PRO A 23 10.97 -5.05 -3.49
CA PRO A 23 11.21 -4.84 -2.06
C PRO A 23 11.76 -3.44 -1.73
N ASP A 24 12.51 -2.84 -2.64
CA ASP A 24 13.16 -1.54 -2.44
C ASP A 24 12.30 -0.34 -2.88
N SER A 25 11.13 -0.61 -3.48
CA SER A 25 10.21 0.44 -3.91
C SER A 25 9.47 1.04 -2.73
N TYR A 26 9.28 2.37 -2.78
CA TYR A 26 8.55 3.10 -1.75
C TYR A 26 7.09 3.31 -2.13
N ILE A 27 6.21 3.29 -1.14
CA ILE A 27 4.81 3.67 -1.25
C ILE A 27 4.46 4.68 -0.16
N PRO A 28 3.76 5.77 -0.50
CA PRO A 28 3.26 6.72 0.49
C PRO A 28 2.00 6.14 1.16
N LEU A 29 2.01 6.04 2.47
CA LEU A 29 0.86 5.62 3.27
C LEU A 29 0.28 6.79 4.04
N VAL A 30 -1.05 6.82 4.16
CA VAL A 30 -1.77 7.75 5.00
C VAL A 30 -3.03 7.09 5.55
N TYR A 31 -3.38 7.40 6.79
CA TYR A 31 -4.63 6.95 7.38
C TYR A 31 -5.79 7.85 6.98
N ILE A 32 -6.96 7.27 6.74
CA ILE A 32 -8.11 8.03 6.22
C ILE A 32 -8.56 9.14 7.18
N ASP A 33 -8.53 8.90 8.50
CA ASP A 33 -8.93 9.90 9.47
C ASP A 33 -7.95 11.08 9.50
N ASP A 34 -6.67 10.85 9.24
CA ASP A 34 -5.68 11.93 9.10
C ASP A 34 -6.00 12.81 7.88
N VAL A 35 -6.40 12.18 6.77
CA VAL A 35 -6.85 12.92 5.56
C VAL A 35 -8.08 13.75 5.88
N ILE A 36 -9.07 13.19 6.57
CA ILE A 36 -10.29 13.89 6.97
C ILE A 36 -9.95 15.08 7.88
N ASN A 37 -9.12 14.86 8.90
CA ASN A 37 -8.72 15.89 9.85
C ASN A 37 -8.01 17.07 9.17
N ILE A 38 -7.07 16.77 8.25
CA ILE A 38 -6.37 17.81 7.48
C ILE A 38 -7.33 18.53 6.53
N THR A 39 -8.25 17.79 5.89
CA THR A 39 -9.24 18.39 4.98
C THR A 39 -10.14 19.37 5.71
N ILE A 40 -10.63 19.02 6.92
CA ILE A 40 -11.45 19.93 7.74
C ILE A 40 -10.65 21.17 8.13
N LYS A 41 -9.42 21.00 8.62
CA LYS A 41 -8.56 22.13 9.00
C LYS A 41 -8.19 23.01 7.81
N ALA A 42 -8.12 22.45 6.61
CA ALA A 42 -7.79 23.22 5.40
C ALA A 42 -8.92 24.20 4.98
N LEU A 43 -10.16 24.00 5.47
CA LEU A 43 -11.26 24.92 5.20
C LEU A 43 -11.03 26.31 5.81
N ASP A 44 -10.25 26.40 6.89
CA ASP A 44 -9.92 27.64 7.58
C ASP A 44 -8.63 28.31 7.02
N MET A 45 -8.00 27.68 6.02
CA MET A 45 -6.73 28.18 5.46
C MET A 45 -6.98 29.14 4.28
N PRO A 46 -6.04 30.08 4.00
CA PRO A 46 -6.14 30.97 2.86
C PRO A 46 -6.31 30.20 1.53
N ILE A 47 -7.17 30.74 0.66
CA ILE A 47 -7.45 30.16 -0.66
C ILE A 47 -6.17 30.13 -1.52
N GLY A 48 -6.00 29.07 -2.28
CA GLY A 48 -4.88 28.88 -3.22
C GLY A 48 -3.72 28.05 -2.67
N ASN A 49 -3.71 27.71 -1.40
CA ASN A 49 -2.71 26.79 -0.85
C ASN A 49 -2.94 25.36 -1.34
N LYS A 50 -1.80 24.66 -1.59
CA LYS A 50 -1.79 23.23 -1.94
C LYS A 50 -1.06 22.47 -0.84
N TYR A 51 -1.67 21.39 -0.38
CA TYR A 51 -1.14 20.54 0.67
C TYR A 51 -1.00 19.10 0.21
N VAL A 52 0.14 18.48 0.55
CA VAL A 52 0.37 17.05 0.33
C VAL A 52 0.05 16.35 1.63
N VAL A 53 -0.86 15.38 1.58
CA VAL A 53 -1.30 14.64 2.77
C VAL A 53 -0.76 13.20 2.65
N VAL A 54 0.37 12.97 3.30
CA VAL A 54 1.05 11.68 3.36
C VAL A 54 1.60 11.49 4.76
N GLY A 55 1.37 10.32 5.34
CA GLY A 55 1.91 9.98 6.65
C GLY A 55 3.37 9.55 6.54
N GLU A 56 3.63 8.39 5.98
CA GLU A 56 4.96 7.81 5.90
C GLU A 56 5.24 7.21 4.52
N ASN A 57 6.47 7.40 4.01
CA ASN A 57 6.96 6.70 2.82
C ASN A 57 7.61 5.39 3.26
N VAL A 58 6.99 4.27 2.96
CA VAL A 58 7.40 2.95 3.46
C VAL A 58 7.91 2.09 2.31
N LYS A 59 8.98 1.35 2.52
CA LYS A 59 9.40 0.32 1.57
C LYS A 59 8.39 -0.81 1.52
N ILE A 60 8.17 -1.36 0.34
CA ILE A 60 7.29 -2.52 0.19
C ILE A 60 7.78 -3.69 1.04
N SER A 61 9.11 -3.91 1.13
CA SER A 61 9.69 -4.92 2.03
C SER A 61 9.25 -4.77 3.48
N ASP A 62 9.19 -3.53 3.97
CA ASP A 62 8.86 -3.24 5.37
C ASP A 62 7.38 -3.47 5.63
N VAL A 63 6.51 -3.17 4.65
CA VAL A 63 5.09 -3.54 4.73
C VAL A 63 4.92 -5.04 4.94
N PHE A 64 5.66 -5.88 4.20
CA PHE A 64 5.64 -7.34 4.39
C PHE A 64 6.05 -7.73 5.80
N ASP A 65 7.14 -7.15 6.29
CA ASP A 65 7.68 -7.47 7.61
C ASP A 65 6.75 -7.01 8.74
N ILE A 66 6.17 -5.82 8.63
CA ILE A 66 5.19 -5.29 9.59
C ILE A 66 3.93 -6.17 9.63
N VAL A 67 3.36 -6.53 8.46
CA VAL A 67 2.16 -7.40 8.42
C VAL A 67 2.46 -8.77 9.01
N CYS A 68 3.63 -9.37 8.70
CA CYS A 68 4.05 -10.63 9.30
C CYS A 68 4.20 -10.51 10.82
N SER A 69 4.79 -9.41 11.32
CA SER A 69 4.94 -9.15 12.75
C SER A 69 3.60 -9.03 13.47
N ILE A 70 2.67 -8.22 12.93
CA ILE A 70 1.33 -8.03 13.52
C ILE A 70 0.55 -9.36 13.62
N LYS A 71 0.70 -10.23 12.61
CA LYS A 71 0.02 -11.53 12.55
C LYS A 71 0.82 -12.68 13.20
N ASN A 72 1.96 -12.40 13.83
CA ASN A 72 2.88 -13.42 14.37
C ASN A 72 3.25 -14.50 13.34
N LEU A 73 3.44 -14.09 12.07
CA LEU A 73 3.83 -14.97 10.98
C LEU A 73 5.36 -14.97 10.78
N PRO A 74 5.93 -16.05 10.26
CA PRO A 74 7.33 -16.07 9.87
C PRO A 74 7.60 -15.05 8.75
N LYS A 75 8.71 -14.32 8.83
CA LYS A 75 9.12 -13.35 7.81
C LYS A 75 9.28 -14.00 6.45
N ILE A 76 8.75 -13.36 5.42
CA ILE A 76 8.91 -13.79 4.04
C ILE A 76 10.31 -13.38 3.55
N LYS A 77 11.18 -14.36 3.30
CA LYS A 77 12.56 -14.14 2.82
C LYS A 77 12.67 -14.17 1.30
N ASN A 78 11.80 -14.89 0.62
CA ASN A 78 11.84 -15.03 -0.83
C ASN A 78 11.50 -13.70 -1.51
N ILE A 79 12.25 -13.39 -2.58
CA ILE A 79 12.03 -12.21 -3.42
C ILE A 79 11.71 -12.69 -4.82
N THR A 80 10.62 -12.17 -5.40
CA THR A 80 10.28 -12.42 -6.80
C THR A 80 11.12 -11.51 -7.69
N PRO A 81 11.97 -12.06 -8.57
CA PRO A 81 12.73 -11.25 -9.51
C PRO A 81 11.81 -10.40 -10.41
N ILE A 82 12.26 -9.21 -10.77
CA ILE A 82 11.47 -8.26 -11.58
C ILE A 82 11.09 -8.86 -12.94
N TRP A 83 11.98 -9.63 -13.55
CA TRP A 83 11.69 -10.25 -14.85
C TRP A 83 10.51 -11.24 -14.80
N ASN A 84 10.33 -11.97 -13.68
CA ASN A 84 9.17 -12.82 -13.46
C ASN A 84 7.87 -12.01 -13.38
N LEU A 85 7.91 -10.82 -12.77
CA LEU A 85 6.76 -9.93 -12.71
C LEU A 85 6.37 -9.44 -14.10
N TYR A 86 7.35 -9.11 -14.94
CA TYR A 86 7.12 -8.75 -16.35
C TYR A 86 6.53 -9.92 -17.13
N LEU A 87 7.06 -11.13 -16.96
CA LEU A 87 6.53 -12.32 -17.63
C LEU A 87 5.07 -12.56 -17.25
N ILE A 88 4.73 -12.49 -15.96
CA ILE A 88 3.35 -12.62 -15.48
C ILE A 88 2.47 -11.52 -16.07
N SER A 89 2.96 -10.29 -16.14
CA SER A 89 2.24 -9.17 -16.71
C SER A 89 1.94 -9.39 -18.20
N TYR A 90 2.94 -9.79 -19.01
CA TYR A 90 2.75 -10.09 -20.43
C TYR A 90 1.78 -11.25 -20.66
N LEU A 91 1.91 -12.35 -19.89
CA LEU A 91 0.98 -13.47 -19.95
C LEU A 91 -0.45 -13.05 -19.56
N SER A 92 -0.58 -12.18 -18.55
CA SER A 92 -1.87 -11.62 -18.15
C SER A 92 -2.52 -10.79 -19.25
N HIS A 93 -1.74 -10.01 -20.01
CA HIS A 93 -2.21 -9.27 -21.18
C HIS A 93 -2.61 -10.19 -22.32
N PHE A 94 -1.83 -11.23 -22.60
CA PHE A 94 -2.13 -12.22 -23.63
C PHE A 94 -3.45 -12.95 -23.34
N ILE A 95 -3.65 -13.42 -22.11
CA ILE A 95 -4.91 -14.05 -21.69
C ILE A 95 -6.07 -13.07 -21.77
N SER A 96 -5.86 -11.82 -21.36
CA SER A 96 -6.85 -10.75 -21.41
C SER A 96 -7.36 -10.49 -22.83
N PHE A 97 -6.48 -10.58 -23.83
CA PHE A 97 -6.84 -10.44 -25.23
C PHE A 97 -7.87 -11.50 -25.68
N PHE A 98 -7.69 -12.76 -25.27
CA PHE A 98 -8.62 -13.84 -25.62
C PHE A 98 -9.90 -13.84 -24.78
N THR A 99 -9.80 -13.49 -23.50
CA THR A 99 -10.95 -13.54 -22.57
C THR A 99 -11.76 -12.26 -22.55
N LYS A 100 -11.33 -11.20 -23.28
CA LYS A 100 -11.91 -9.85 -23.25
C LYS A 100 -12.06 -9.29 -21.81
N SER A 101 -11.25 -9.78 -20.88
CA SER A 101 -11.20 -9.35 -19.49
C SER A 101 -10.05 -8.36 -19.26
N ARG A 102 -10.09 -7.60 -18.17
CA ARG A 102 -8.95 -6.73 -17.82
C ARG A 102 -7.76 -7.57 -17.35
N PRO A 103 -6.53 -7.22 -17.75
CA PRO A 103 -5.34 -7.94 -17.28
C PRO A 103 -5.22 -7.84 -15.76
N LYS A 104 -4.86 -8.96 -15.12
CA LYS A 104 -4.72 -9.03 -13.66
C LYS A 104 -3.56 -8.17 -13.12
N LEU A 105 -2.51 -8.02 -13.93
CA LEU A 105 -1.35 -7.19 -13.63
C LEU A 105 -1.03 -6.32 -14.86
N PRO A 106 -1.57 -5.10 -14.95
CA PRO A 106 -1.25 -4.16 -16.03
C PRO A 106 0.22 -3.78 -16.00
N ILE A 107 0.85 -3.69 -17.17
CA ILE A 107 2.29 -3.33 -17.31
C ILE A 107 2.57 -1.95 -16.73
N GLU A 108 1.66 -1.00 -16.95
CA GLU A 108 1.75 0.36 -16.43
C GLU A 108 1.73 0.37 -14.89
N GLY A 109 0.84 -0.42 -14.30
CA GLY A 109 0.75 -0.60 -12.86
C GLY A 109 2.02 -1.24 -12.27
N LEU A 110 2.57 -2.25 -12.96
CA LEU A 110 3.85 -2.86 -12.56
C LEU A 110 5.01 -1.85 -12.62
N LYS A 111 5.11 -1.06 -13.71
CA LYS A 111 6.14 -0.01 -13.83
C LYS A 111 6.00 1.03 -12.72
N ALA A 112 4.78 1.45 -12.41
CA ALA A 112 4.51 2.40 -11.32
C ALA A 112 4.97 1.86 -9.96
N ILE A 113 4.73 0.57 -9.67
CA ILE A 113 5.19 -0.08 -8.44
C ILE A 113 6.71 -0.18 -8.41
N ILE A 114 7.37 -0.53 -9.52
CA ILE A 114 8.84 -0.63 -9.60
C ILE A 114 9.50 0.73 -9.38
N LEU A 115 8.96 1.79 -9.99
CA LEU A 115 9.45 3.15 -9.79
C LEU A 115 9.24 3.61 -8.34
N GLY A 116 8.18 3.14 -7.71
CA GLY A 116 7.76 3.61 -6.40
C GLY A 116 7.26 5.06 -6.44
N ALA A 117 6.79 5.53 -5.31
CA ALA A 117 6.40 6.91 -5.12
C ALA A 117 6.81 7.37 -3.72
N GLN A 118 7.30 8.60 -3.63
CA GLN A 118 7.56 9.27 -2.36
C GLN A 118 6.93 10.65 -2.41
N ALA A 119 6.38 11.08 -1.29
CA ALA A 119 5.80 12.40 -1.19
C ALA A 119 6.23 13.06 0.12
N ASN A 120 6.34 14.38 0.11
CA ASN A 120 6.77 15.16 1.26
C ASN A 120 5.61 15.98 1.81
N SER A 121 5.19 15.66 3.02
CA SER A 121 4.11 16.35 3.74
C SER A 121 4.61 17.38 4.75
N LYS A 122 5.91 17.73 4.74
CA LYS A 122 6.51 18.65 5.73
C LYS A 122 5.73 19.95 5.84
N LYS A 123 5.41 20.61 4.71
CA LYS A 123 4.60 21.82 4.71
C LYS A 123 3.25 21.62 5.42
N THR A 124 2.60 20.49 5.17
CA THR A 124 1.32 20.16 5.81
C THR A 124 1.50 19.97 7.31
N CYS A 125 2.54 19.26 7.75
CA CYS A 125 2.83 19.08 9.16
C CYS A 125 3.11 20.41 9.86
N ASP A 126 3.90 21.28 9.23
CA ASP A 126 4.33 22.56 9.80
C ASP A 126 3.14 23.55 9.91
N ASP A 127 2.35 23.69 8.83
CA ASP A 127 1.23 24.66 8.76
C ASP A 127 0.07 24.24 9.68
N PHE A 128 -0.23 22.95 9.76
CA PHE A 128 -1.33 22.42 10.59
C PHE A 128 -0.90 21.96 11.97
N LYS A 129 0.40 21.99 12.30
CA LYS A 129 0.97 21.42 13.53
C LYS A 129 0.43 20.00 13.78
N PHE A 130 0.50 19.19 12.74
CA PHE A 130 -0.10 17.86 12.69
C PHE A 130 0.97 16.77 12.55
N THR A 131 0.81 15.69 13.31
CA THR A 131 1.64 14.49 13.19
C THR A 131 0.79 13.36 12.63
N PHE A 132 1.22 12.81 11.51
CA PHE A 132 0.55 11.68 10.88
C PHE A 132 0.82 10.37 11.63
N MET A 133 -0.11 9.45 11.49
CA MET A 133 0.02 8.09 12.01
C MET A 133 1.15 7.33 11.32
N SER A 134 1.91 6.55 12.10
CA SER A 134 2.98 5.70 11.56
C SER A 134 2.43 4.56 10.69
N ALA A 135 3.27 4.04 9.78
CA ALA A 135 2.90 2.92 8.92
C ALA A 135 2.49 1.67 9.70
N GLU A 136 3.18 1.39 10.82
CA GLU A 136 2.85 0.25 11.68
C GLU A 136 1.45 0.38 12.27
N GLU A 137 1.11 1.56 12.81
CA GLU A 137 -0.22 1.84 13.36
C GLU A 137 -1.31 1.78 12.29
N ILE A 138 -1.04 2.33 11.09
CA ILE A 138 -1.95 2.26 9.94
C ILE A 138 -2.23 0.80 9.58
N LEU A 139 -1.19 -0.01 9.42
CA LEU A 139 -1.33 -1.42 9.06
C LEU A 139 -2.03 -2.23 10.16
N LYS A 140 -1.75 -1.94 11.43
CA LYS A 140 -2.43 -2.57 12.57
C LYS A 140 -3.94 -2.30 12.55
N LYS A 141 -4.35 -1.04 12.36
CA LYS A 141 -5.77 -0.69 12.24
C LYS A 141 -6.41 -1.32 11.01
N CYS A 142 -5.69 -1.33 9.89
CA CYS A 142 -6.14 -1.90 8.63
C CYS A 142 -6.39 -3.41 8.76
N ILE A 143 -5.46 -4.15 9.36
CA ILE A 143 -5.57 -5.59 9.62
C ILE A 143 -6.74 -5.87 10.57
N GLY A 144 -6.85 -5.13 11.67
CA GLY A 144 -7.96 -5.30 12.62
C GLY A 144 -9.32 -5.08 11.96
N TRP A 145 -9.42 -4.13 11.04
CA TRP A 145 -10.65 -3.92 10.27
C TRP A 145 -10.93 -5.11 9.31
N TYR A 146 -9.90 -5.64 8.63
CA TYR A 146 -10.05 -6.79 7.75
C TYR A 146 -10.44 -8.06 8.52
N GLU A 147 -9.91 -8.27 9.72
CA GLU A 147 -10.30 -9.38 10.61
C GLU A 147 -11.77 -9.27 11.03
N LYS A 148 -12.18 -8.10 11.51
CA LYS A 148 -13.57 -7.84 11.92
C LYS A 148 -14.58 -8.08 10.80
N ASN A 149 -14.18 -7.88 9.55
CA ASN A 149 -15.03 -8.04 8.38
C ASN A 149 -14.78 -9.37 7.63
N ASN A 150 -14.11 -10.35 8.24
CA ASN A 150 -13.86 -11.70 7.73
C ASN A 150 -13.06 -11.76 6.41
N TYR A 151 -12.20 -10.77 6.12
CA TYR A 151 -11.29 -10.80 4.99
C TYR A 151 -9.97 -11.51 5.30
N ILE A 152 -9.61 -11.58 6.58
CA ILE A 152 -8.43 -12.26 7.09
C ILE A 152 -8.91 -13.34 8.05
N ASN A 153 -8.44 -14.57 7.83
CA ASN A 153 -8.76 -15.68 8.70
C ASN A 153 -7.99 -15.55 10.03
N ASN A 154 -8.68 -15.70 11.13
CA ASN A 154 -8.05 -15.87 12.44
C ASN A 154 -7.58 -17.33 12.54
N TYR A 155 -6.25 -17.53 12.46
CA TYR A 155 -5.60 -18.83 12.71
C TYR A 155 -5.11 -18.85 14.15
#